data_e3a803588bbb9d930e42f74c8ec5e57d
#
_entry.id   e3a803588bbb9d930e42f74c8ec5e57d
#
_cell.length_a   1.000
_cell.length_b   1.000
_cell.length_c   1.000
_cell.angle_alpha   90.00
_cell.angle_beta   90.00
_cell.angle_gamma   90.00
#
_symmetry.space_group_name_H-M   'P 1'
#
loop_
_entity.id
_entity.type
_entity.pdbx_description
1 polymer ?
#
loop_
_entity_poly.entity_id
_entity_poly.type
_entity_poly.pdbx_seq_one_letter_code
_entity_poly.pdbx_strand_id
1 'polypeptide(L)'
;MAETAAVKRAEEPKPIKYGSVFDQIQDTFNALSRRAYEIFDGNGRAFGRDLEDWFQAERELLHPVHVNIDEFDDSFAVKAEVPGFNEKELEINLDPRRLTITGKREAKKEEKKGKAVYAERCCDQILRIVDLPADVDTDKVSATLKNGILEVTFPKVAKAHTIRIHPKAA
;
A
#
# COMPACT_ATOMS: atom_id res chain seq x y z
N MET A 1 8.84 38.89 23.38
CA MET A 1 8.78 37.49 23.82
C MET A 1 8.49 36.64 22.59
N ALA A 2 9.53 36.11 21.98
CA ALA A 2 9.37 35.26 20.80
C ALA A 2 9.17 33.81 21.27
N GLU A 3 8.02 33.24 21.03
CA GLU A 3 7.65 31.86 21.31
C GLU A 3 8.29 30.97 20.26
N THR A 4 9.31 30.24 20.68
CA THR A 4 10.06 29.30 19.85
C THR A 4 9.16 28.09 19.59
N ALA A 5 8.59 28.01 18.38
CA ALA A 5 7.87 26.83 17.92
C ALA A 5 8.81 25.61 17.92
N ALA A 6 8.53 24.64 18.78
CA ALA A 6 9.24 23.38 18.84
C ALA A 6 9.02 22.62 17.53
N VAL A 7 10.08 22.46 16.76
CA VAL A 7 10.12 21.58 15.59
C VAL A 7 9.87 20.15 16.09
N LYS A 8 8.69 19.61 15.77
CA LYS A 8 8.39 18.19 16.00
C LYS A 8 9.38 17.37 15.19
N ARG A 9 10.30 16.72 15.88
CA ARG A 9 11.21 15.73 15.32
C ARG A 9 10.37 14.67 14.63
N ALA A 10 10.60 14.43 13.34
CA ALA A 10 9.98 13.31 12.63
C ALA A 10 10.36 12.02 13.39
N GLU A 11 9.38 11.20 13.72
CA GLU A 11 9.61 9.88 14.29
C GLU A 11 10.49 9.08 13.33
N GLU A 12 11.56 8.50 13.83
CA GLU A 12 12.45 7.63 13.06
C GLU A 12 11.62 6.49 12.47
N PRO A 13 11.78 6.17 11.17
CA PRO A 13 11.06 5.08 10.56
C PRO A 13 11.37 3.77 11.29
N LYS A 14 10.34 3.09 11.77
CA LYS A 14 10.49 1.79 12.41
C LYS A 14 11.12 0.81 11.42
N PRO A 15 12.11 0.00 11.85
CA PRO A 15 12.74 -0.97 10.95
C PRO A 15 11.70 -1.91 10.36
N ILE A 16 11.69 -2.01 9.03
CA ILE A 16 10.80 -2.88 8.26
C ILE A 16 11.10 -4.33 8.66
N LYS A 17 10.12 -5.00 9.27
CA LYS A 17 10.19 -6.44 9.49
C LYS A 17 9.78 -7.12 8.18
N TYR A 18 10.74 -7.58 7.39
CA TYR A 18 10.49 -8.27 6.12
C TYR A 18 9.51 -9.45 6.21
N GLY A 19 9.39 -10.09 7.39
CA GLY A 19 8.40 -11.15 7.65
C GLY A 19 6.95 -10.68 7.59
N SER A 20 6.65 -9.45 8.06
CA SER A 20 5.26 -9.00 8.22
C SER A 20 4.53 -8.78 6.89
N VAL A 21 5.23 -8.36 5.82
CA VAL A 21 4.63 -8.12 4.51
C VAL A 21 4.29 -9.41 3.80
N PHE A 22 5.19 -10.38 3.82
CA PHE A 22 4.93 -11.71 3.25
C PHE A 22 3.79 -12.40 3.97
N ASP A 23 3.74 -12.29 5.30
CA ASP A 23 2.65 -12.84 6.10
C ASP A 23 1.32 -12.19 5.75
N GLN A 24 1.26 -10.87 5.60
CA GLN A 24 0.06 -10.15 5.20
C GLN A 24 -0.40 -10.51 3.79
N ILE A 25 0.52 -10.63 2.83
CA ILE A 25 0.21 -11.07 1.46
C ILE A 25 -0.34 -12.50 1.50
N GLN A 26 0.29 -13.39 2.26
CA GLN A 26 -0.16 -14.77 2.40
C GLN A 26 -1.54 -14.86 3.06
N ASP A 27 -1.78 -14.11 4.12
CA ASP A 27 -3.07 -14.06 4.80
C ASP A 27 -4.17 -13.52 3.88
N THR A 28 -3.86 -12.48 3.10
CA THR A 28 -4.78 -11.92 2.11
C THR A 28 -5.11 -12.95 1.03
N PHE A 29 -4.10 -13.63 0.50
CA PHE A 29 -4.28 -14.69 -0.50
C PHE A 29 -5.13 -15.85 0.05
N ASN A 30 -4.88 -16.27 1.28
CA ASN A 30 -5.65 -17.33 1.94
C ASN A 30 -7.12 -16.91 2.15
N ALA A 31 -7.36 -15.65 2.52
CA ALA A 31 -8.70 -15.11 2.67
C ALA A 31 -9.45 -15.06 1.33
N LEU A 32 -8.79 -14.60 0.26
CA LEU A 32 -9.33 -14.58 -1.10
C LEU A 32 -9.67 -15.99 -1.58
N SER A 33 -8.76 -16.94 -1.41
CA SER A 33 -8.95 -18.33 -1.81
C SER A 33 -10.15 -18.96 -1.12
N ARG A 34 -10.29 -18.72 0.18
CA ARG A 34 -11.42 -19.21 0.98
C ARG A 34 -12.73 -18.60 0.48
N ARG A 35 -12.75 -17.29 0.27
CA ARG A 35 -13.95 -16.62 -0.19
C ARG A 35 -14.36 -17.03 -1.61
N ALA A 36 -13.41 -17.18 -2.51
CA ALA A 36 -13.65 -17.68 -3.86
C ALA A 36 -14.24 -19.11 -3.84
N TYR A 37 -13.73 -19.97 -2.95
CA TYR A 37 -14.30 -21.30 -2.76
C TYR A 37 -15.73 -21.29 -2.21
N GLU A 38 -16.04 -20.41 -1.25
CA GLU A 38 -17.40 -20.23 -0.73
C GLU A 38 -18.37 -19.78 -1.83
N ILE A 39 -17.93 -18.88 -2.73
CA ILE A 39 -18.69 -18.42 -3.88
C ILE A 39 -18.94 -19.58 -4.85
N PHE A 40 -17.89 -20.34 -5.18
CA PHE A 40 -17.98 -21.53 -6.02
C PHE A 40 -18.99 -22.56 -5.46
N ASP A 41 -18.91 -22.84 -4.16
CA ASP A 41 -19.83 -23.77 -3.49
C ASP A 41 -21.26 -23.24 -3.49
N GLY A 42 -21.45 -21.95 -3.21
CA GLY A 42 -22.75 -21.27 -3.25
C GLY A 42 -23.39 -21.23 -4.65
N ASN A 43 -22.57 -21.20 -5.70
CA ASN A 43 -23.00 -21.25 -7.11
C ASN A 43 -23.26 -22.68 -7.63
N GLY A 44 -23.33 -23.67 -6.74
CA GLY A 44 -23.61 -25.05 -7.09
C GLY A 44 -22.41 -25.78 -7.72
N ARG A 45 -21.19 -25.33 -7.46
CA ARG A 45 -19.93 -25.92 -7.96
C ARG A 45 -19.83 -25.95 -9.48
N ALA A 46 -20.27 -24.87 -10.12
CA ALA A 46 -20.18 -24.75 -11.57
C ALA A 46 -18.74 -24.55 -12.03
N PHE A 47 -18.18 -25.53 -12.73
CA PHE A 47 -16.83 -25.47 -13.29
C PHE A 47 -16.71 -24.44 -14.41
N GLY A 48 -15.52 -23.88 -14.61
CA GLY A 48 -15.21 -22.93 -15.67
C GLY A 48 -15.49 -21.46 -15.30
N ARG A 49 -15.86 -21.19 -14.03
CA ARG A 49 -16.07 -19.84 -13.49
C ARG A 49 -15.04 -19.46 -12.43
N ASP A 50 -13.96 -20.21 -12.34
CA ASP A 50 -12.97 -20.05 -11.27
C ASP A 50 -12.41 -18.63 -11.18
N LEU A 51 -12.14 -18.00 -12.33
CA LEU A 51 -11.66 -16.61 -12.38
C LEU A 51 -12.75 -15.60 -11.99
N GLU A 52 -13.99 -15.83 -12.36
CA GLU A 52 -15.11 -14.95 -11.99
C GLU A 52 -15.34 -15.00 -10.47
N ASP A 53 -15.33 -16.20 -9.88
CA ASP A 53 -15.47 -16.40 -8.44
C ASP A 53 -14.30 -15.76 -7.67
N TRP A 54 -13.08 -15.86 -8.22
CA TRP A 54 -11.89 -15.19 -7.67
C TRP A 54 -12.03 -13.66 -7.71
N PHE A 55 -12.36 -13.09 -8.85
CA PHE A 55 -12.55 -11.64 -9.00
C PHE A 55 -13.72 -11.12 -8.16
N GLN A 56 -14.74 -11.93 -7.95
CA GLN A 56 -15.82 -11.58 -7.04
C GLN A 56 -15.31 -11.53 -5.60
N ALA A 57 -14.55 -12.54 -5.15
CA ALA A 57 -13.94 -12.55 -3.83
C ALA A 57 -13.02 -11.35 -3.61
N GLU A 58 -12.22 -10.98 -4.62
CA GLU A 58 -11.34 -9.81 -4.59
C GLU A 58 -12.14 -8.52 -4.39
N ARG A 59 -13.21 -8.31 -5.16
CA ARG A 59 -14.08 -7.13 -5.02
C ARG A 59 -14.79 -7.06 -3.66
N GLU A 60 -15.07 -8.20 -3.05
CA GLU A 60 -15.72 -8.24 -1.74
C GLU A 60 -14.76 -8.00 -0.57
N LEU A 61 -13.49 -8.40 -0.70
CA LEU A 61 -12.50 -8.35 0.37
C LEU A 61 -11.53 -7.18 0.27
N LEU A 62 -11.16 -6.77 -0.94
CA LEU A 62 -10.14 -5.73 -1.15
C LEU A 62 -10.75 -4.42 -1.60
N HIS A 63 -10.32 -3.34 -0.96
CA HIS A 63 -10.64 -1.99 -1.40
C HIS A 63 -9.79 -1.65 -2.63
N PRO A 64 -10.39 -1.21 -3.74
CA PRO A 64 -9.63 -0.78 -4.90
C PRO A 64 -8.81 0.48 -4.57
N VAL A 65 -7.51 0.43 -4.86
CA VAL A 65 -6.59 1.55 -4.65
C VAL A 65 -6.14 2.09 -6.00
N HIS A 66 -6.54 3.31 -6.31
CA HIS A 66 -6.04 4.03 -7.48
C HIS A 66 -4.71 4.69 -7.12
N VAL A 67 -3.73 4.55 -8.01
CA VAL A 67 -2.38 5.02 -7.79
C VAL A 67 -1.93 5.87 -8.97
N ASN A 68 -1.37 7.05 -8.66
CA ASN A 68 -0.63 7.88 -9.60
C ASN A 68 0.83 7.95 -9.19
N ILE A 69 1.73 7.94 -10.18
CA ILE A 69 3.17 8.11 -9.99
C ILE A 69 3.58 9.37 -10.72
N ASP A 70 4.05 10.36 -9.98
CA ASP A 70 4.64 11.57 -10.53
C ASP A 70 6.17 11.43 -10.50
N GLU A 71 6.82 11.64 -11.63
CA GLU A 71 8.28 11.62 -11.76
C GLU A 71 8.83 13.03 -11.81
N PHE A 72 9.78 13.32 -10.93
CA PHE A 72 10.57 14.55 -10.91
C PHE A 72 12.01 14.25 -11.33
N ASP A 73 12.85 15.26 -11.47
CA ASP A 73 14.24 15.10 -11.90
C ASP A 73 15.03 14.17 -10.98
N ASP A 74 14.86 14.30 -9.67
CA ASP A 74 15.62 13.60 -8.63
C ASP A 74 14.77 12.67 -7.73
N SER A 75 13.45 12.63 -7.92
CA SER A 75 12.54 11.93 -7.04
C SER A 75 11.31 11.37 -7.77
N PHE A 76 10.60 10.49 -7.06
CA PHE A 76 9.24 10.08 -7.40
C PHE A 76 8.29 10.43 -6.27
N ALA A 77 7.05 10.74 -6.61
CA ALA A 77 5.94 10.81 -5.68
C ALA A 77 4.84 9.83 -6.12
N VAL A 78 4.46 8.95 -5.21
CA VAL A 78 3.34 8.01 -5.42
C VAL A 78 2.16 8.49 -4.59
N LYS A 79 1.03 8.73 -5.24
CA LYS A 79 -0.24 9.09 -4.61
C LYS A 79 -1.21 7.95 -4.73
N ALA A 80 -1.69 7.46 -3.59
CA ALA A 80 -2.66 6.36 -3.51
C ALA A 80 -3.94 6.82 -2.82
N GLU A 81 -5.09 6.50 -3.42
CA GLU A 81 -6.38 6.79 -2.82
C GLU A 81 -6.76 5.69 -1.84
N VAL A 82 -6.80 6.02 -0.54
CA VAL A 82 -7.08 5.10 0.56
C VAL A 82 -8.18 5.65 1.48
N PRO A 83 -9.37 5.96 0.94
CA PRO A 83 -10.42 6.61 1.71
C PRO A 83 -10.89 5.75 2.88
N GLY A 84 -11.07 6.37 4.03
CA GLY A 84 -11.56 5.70 5.23
C GLY A 84 -10.52 4.93 6.03
N PHE A 85 -9.25 4.91 5.60
CA PHE A 85 -8.14 4.37 6.38
C PHE A 85 -7.39 5.49 7.11
N ASN A 86 -6.94 5.20 8.31
CA ASN A 86 -6.06 6.08 9.07
C ASN A 86 -4.61 5.58 9.03
N GLU A 87 -3.66 6.38 9.49
CA GLU A 87 -2.24 6.10 9.45
C GLU A 87 -1.82 4.81 10.20
N LYS A 88 -2.58 4.41 11.22
CA LYS A 88 -2.30 3.21 12.02
C LYS A 88 -2.80 1.92 11.37
N GLU A 89 -3.70 2.06 10.42
CA GLU A 89 -4.30 0.96 9.66
C GLU A 89 -3.55 0.64 8.37
N LEU A 90 -2.60 1.51 7.99
CA LEU A 90 -1.79 1.39 6.78
C LEU A 90 -0.35 0.99 7.10
N GLU A 91 0.20 0.10 6.29
CA GLU A 91 1.61 -0.26 6.30
C GLU A 91 2.18 -0.08 4.88
N ILE A 92 3.34 0.57 4.81
CA ILE A 92 4.02 0.89 3.56
C ILE A 92 5.38 0.24 3.59
N ASN A 93 5.67 -0.58 2.58
CA ASN A 93 6.96 -1.24 2.43
C ASN A 93 7.57 -0.82 1.10
N LEU A 94 8.80 -0.36 1.14
CA LEU A 94 9.54 0.11 -0.02
C LEU A 94 10.79 -0.73 -0.22
N ASP A 95 10.81 -1.43 -1.35
CA ASP A 95 12.01 -2.04 -1.93
C ASP A 95 12.59 -1.11 -3.00
N PRO A 96 13.82 -1.31 -3.49
CA PRO A 96 14.44 -0.41 -4.46
C PRO A 96 13.62 -0.14 -5.74
N ARG A 97 12.76 -1.09 -6.14
CA ARG A 97 11.92 -0.97 -7.34
C ARG A 97 10.45 -1.28 -7.12
N ARG A 98 10.02 -1.40 -5.86
CA ARG A 98 8.65 -1.81 -5.56
C ARG A 98 8.13 -1.16 -4.30
N LEU A 99 6.98 -0.55 -4.40
CA LEU A 99 6.21 -0.05 -3.27
C LEU A 99 5.03 -0.98 -3.00
N THR A 100 4.93 -1.48 -1.78
CA THR A 100 3.78 -2.28 -1.34
C THR A 100 3.01 -1.50 -0.29
N ILE A 101 1.73 -1.30 -0.54
CA ILE A 101 0.80 -0.64 0.38
C ILE A 101 -0.17 -1.71 0.86
N THR A 102 -0.19 -1.97 2.16
CA THR A 102 -1.15 -2.85 2.80
C THR A 102 -1.94 -2.07 3.83
N GLY A 103 -3.17 -2.48 4.05
CA GLY A 103 -4.01 -1.86 5.06
C GLY A 103 -5.08 -2.83 5.53
N LYS A 104 -5.37 -2.76 6.83
CA LYS A 104 -6.46 -3.51 7.44
C LYS A 104 -7.17 -2.63 8.44
N ARG A 105 -8.47 -2.49 8.23
CA ARG A 105 -9.35 -1.76 9.14
C ARG A 105 -9.96 -2.73 10.12
N GLU A 106 -9.78 -2.45 11.41
CA GLU A 106 -10.49 -3.18 12.45
C GLU A 106 -11.92 -2.64 12.55
N ALA A 107 -12.91 -3.53 12.47
CA ALA A 107 -14.30 -3.17 12.72
C ALA A 107 -14.43 -2.75 14.20
N LYS A 108 -14.43 -1.45 14.48
CA LYS A 108 -14.81 -0.94 15.80
C LYS A 108 -16.24 -1.37 16.06
N LYS A 109 -16.47 -2.12 17.14
CA LYS A 109 -17.81 -2.32 17.70
C LYS A 109 -18.26 -0.96 18.22
N GLU A 110 -18.88 -0.16 17.37
CA GLU A 110 -19.64 0.98 17.85
C GLU A 110 -20.85 0.42 18.61
N GLU A 111 -20.97 0.75 19.89
CA GLU A 111 -22.22 0.59 20.62
C GLU A 111 -23.24 1.54 19.99
N LYS A 112 -23.97 1.04 18.99
CA LYS A 112 -25.01 1.80 18.32
C LYS A 112 -26.20 1.91 19.26
N LYS A 113 -26.44 3.09 19.79
CA LYS A 113 -27.74 3.50 20.35
C LYS A 113 -28.72 3.66 19.18
N GLY A 114 -29.22 2.55 18.65
CA GLY A 114 -30.18 2.57 17.55
C GLY A 114 -30.19 1.29 16.73
N LYS A 115 -31.33 1.01 16.05
CA LYS A 115 -31.51 -0.14 15.17
C LYS A 115 -31.08 0.27 13.77
N ALA A 116 -29.96 -0.29 13.28
CA ALA A 116 -29.56 -0.06 11.89
C ALA A 116 -30.58 -0.74 10.96
N VAL A 117 -31.24 0.05 10.09
CA VAL A 117 -32.21 -0.46 9.11
C VAL A 117 -31.49 -0.95 7.86
N TYR A 118 -30.35 -0.35 7.51
CA TYR A 118 -29.52 -0.72 6.38
C TYR A 118 -28.06 -0.36 6.66
N ALA A 119 -27.12 -1.24 6.34
CA ALA A 119 -25.70 -0.97 6.46
C ALA A 119 -24.94 -1.71 5.37
N GLU A 120 -24.37 -0.97 4.42
CA GLU A 120 -23.35 -1.47 3.51
C GLU A 120 -21.97 -1.27 4.14
N ARG A 121 -21.15 -2.32 4.11
CA ARG A 121 -19.75 -2.24 4.52
C ARG A 121 -18.90 -2.44 3.27
N CYS A 122 -18.07 -1.45 3.01
CA CYS A 122 -17.03 -1.58 2.01
C CYS A 122 -15.84 -2.36 2.60
N CYS A 123 -15.04 -2.93 1.69
CA CYS A 123 -13.87 -3.76 1.96
C CYS A 123 -12.95 -3.16 3.04
N ASP A 124 -12.54 -4.00 3.98
CA ASP A 124 -11.74 -3.60 5.15
C ASP A 124 -10.22 -3.83 4.95
N GLN A 125 -9.81 -4.24 3.76
CA GLN A 125 -8.41 -4.55 3.45
C GLN A 125 -7.93 -3.83 2.21
N ILE A 126 -6.65 -3.45 2.22
CA ILE A 126 -5.91 -2.93 1.07
C ILE A 126 -4.69 -3.81 0.84
N LEU A 127 -4.46 -4.17 -0.41
CA LEU A 127 -3.20 -4.69 -0.91
C LEU A 127 -2.94 -4.07 -2.28
N ARG A 128 -1.93 -3.22 -2.38
CA ARG A 128 -1.50 -2.62 -3.64
C ARG A 128 0.00 -2.73 -3.79
N ILE A 129 0.42 -3.33 -4.89
CA ILE A 129 1.82 -3.44 -5.28
C ILE A 129 2.03 -2.52 -6.47
N VAL A 130 3.05 -1.67 -6.40
CA VAL A 130 3.40 -0.68 -7.40
C VAL A 130 4.85 -0.89 -7.80
N ASP A 131 5.10 -1.26 -9.04
CA ASP A 131 6.45 -1.34 -9.57
C ASP A 131 6.94 0.06 -9.96
N LEU A 132 8.14 0.41 -9.51
CA LEU A 132 8.73 1.73 -9.74
C LEU A 132 9.58 1.72 -11.02
N PRO A 133 9.58 2.82 -11.79
CA PRO A 133 10.28 2.87 -13.08
C PRO A 133 11.81 2.88 -12.96
N ALA A 134 12.35 3.26 -11.79
CA ALA A 134 13.78 3.26 -11.49
C ALA A 134 14.04 2.92 -10.03
N ASP A 135 15.32 2.63 -9.72
CA ASP A 135 15.73 2.35 -8.34
C ASP A 135 15.66 3.61 -7.49
N VAL A 136 15.15 3.45 -6.27
CA VAL A 136 14.95 4.52 -5.30
C VAL A 136 15.76 4.30 -4.04
N ASP A 137 16.08 5.42 -3.36
CA ASP A 137 16.74 5.40 -2.06
C ASP A 137 15.71 5.09 -0.98
N THR A 138 15.82 3.90 -0.40
CA THR A 138 14.88 3.42 0.62
C THR A 138 15.09 4.05 1.99
N ASP A 139 16.21 4.75 2.20
CA ASP A 139 16.55 5.36 3.48
C ASP A 139 15.97 6.77 3.65
N LYS A 140 15.58 7.40 2.53
CA LYS A 140 15.11 8.79 2.50
C LYS A 140 13.67 8.90 2.00
N VAL A 141 12.78 8.19 2.66
CA VAL A 141 11.35 8.15 2.30
C VAL A 141 10.55 9.05 3.22
N SER A 142 9.60 9.77 2.66
CA SER A 142 8.57 10.46 3.41
C SER A 142 7.19 9.98 2.97
N ALA A 143 6.28 9.79 3.93
CA ALA A 143 4.91 9.41 3.67
C ALA A 143 3.96 10.31 4.46
N THR A 144 2.93 10.81 3.82
CA THR A 144 1.88 11.61 4.43
C THR A 144 0.52 11.10 4.03
N LEU A 145 -0.41 11.08 4.99
CA LEU A 145 -1.81 10.75 4.74
C LEU A 145 -2.67 11.98 5.03
N LYS A 146 -3.38 12.45 4.01
CA LYS A 146 -4.27 13.60 4.13
C LYS A 146 -5.53 13.41 3.29
N ASN A 147 -6.69 13.59 3.89
CA ASN A 147 -7.98 13.49 3.21
C ASN A 147 -8.20 12.19 2.42
N GLY A 148 -7.69 11.06 2.95
CA GLY A 148 -7.79 9.76 2.27
C GLY A 148 -6.82 9.57 1.10
N ILE A 149 -5.84 10.47 0.93
CA ILE A 149 -4.77 10.35 -0.04
C ILE A 149 -3.46 10.10 0.69
N LEU A 150 -2.85 8.96 0.42
CA LEU A 150 -1.51 8.62 0.85
C LEU A 150 -0.52 9.11 -0.21
N GLU A 151 0.40 9.99 0.17
CA GLU A 151 1.49 10.44 -0.67
C GLU A 151 2.81 9.94 -0.12
N VAL A 152 3.56 9.20 -0.93
CA VAL A 152 4.88 8.67 -0.60
C VAL A 152 5.90 9.26 -1.56
N THR A 153 6.87 9.98 -1.02
CA THR A 153 7.95 10.62 -1.81
C THR A 153 9.28 9.98 -1.47
N PHE A 154 10.04 9.66 -2.48
CA PHE A 154 11.37 9.04 -2.34
C PHE A 154 12.32 9.51 -3.44
N PRO A 155 13.61 9.75 -3.10
CA PRO A 155 14.62 10.14 -4.07
C PRO A 155 14.99 8.97 -4.99
N LYS A 156 15.37 9.28 -6.22
CA LYS A 156 16.01 8.32 -7.12
C LYS A 156 17.42 8.02 -6.62
N VAL A 157 17.86 6.77 -6.76
CA VAL A 157 19.28 6.47 -6.58
C VAL A 157 20.07 7.22 -7.66
N ALA A 158 21.08 7.98 -7.25
CA ALA A 158 21.94 8.69 -8.20
C ALA A 158 22.49 7.70 -9.23
N LYS A 159 22.23 7.94 -10.51
CA LYS A 159 22.82 7.12 -11.58
C LYS A 159 24.33 7.16 -11.43
N ALA A 160 24.97 6.00 -11.34
CA ALA A 160 26.41 5.90 -11.38
C ALA A 160 26.89 6.64 -12.65
N HIS A 161 27.68 7.70 -12.47
CA HIS A 161 28.26 8.41 -13.60
C HIS A 161 29.24 7.46 -14.30
N THR A 162 28.95 7.11 -15.53
CA THR A 162 29.92 6.40 -16.39
C THR A 162 31.06 7.36 -16.69
N ILE A 163 32.21 7.18 -16.04
CA ILE A 163 33.40 7.96 -16.32
C ILE A 163 34.06 7.32 -17.56
N ARG A 164 34.10 8.06 -18.65
CA ARG A 164 34.94 7.68 -19.79
C ARG A 164 36.41 7.95 -19.45
N ILE A 165 37.17 6.88 -19.26
CA ILE A 165 38.60 6.96 -19.03
C ILE A 165 39.29 6.86 -20.40
N HIS A 166 40.00 7.91 -20.79
CA HIS A 166 40.88 7.88 -21.96
C HIS A 166 42.29 7.47 -21.50
N PRO A 167 42.81 6.30 -21.92
CA PRO A 167 44.15 5.91 -21.59
C PRO A 167 45.15 6.88 -22.27
N LYS A 168 46.15 7.37 -21.52
CA LYS A 168 47.29 8.08 -22.10
C LYS A 168 48.28 7.05 -22.62
N ALA A 169 48.77 7.26 -23.84
CA ALA A 169 49.90 6.47 -24.33
C ALA A 169 51.14 6.75 -23.47
N ALA A 170 51.87 5.67 -23.12
CA ALA A 170 53.13 5.75 -22.38
C ALA A 170 54.27 6.28 -23.26
#